data_300a292987b3305a68521a3705da8ae8
#
_entry.id   300a292987b3305a68521a3705da8ae8
#
_cell.length_a   1.000
_cell.length_b   1.000
_cell.length_c   1.000
_cell.angle_alpha   90.00
_cell.angle_beta   90.00
_cell.angle_gamma   90.00
#
_symmetry.space_group_name_H-M   'P 1'
#
loop_
_entity.id
_entity.type
_entity.pdbx_description
1 polymer ?
#
loop_
_entity_poly.entity_id
_entity_poly.type
_entity_poly.pdbx_seq_one_letter_code
_entity_poly.pdbx_strand_id
1 'polypeptide(L)'
;MAGRAIRPTIVAMETTVHEIADGVYRLSTYLPEISPAGFTINQFLLDADEPLLFHCGLRGLFPLVSEAVSRVLPVERLRWITFGHVEADECGAMNQWLAAAPSAQVAHGELGCAISIADMADRPPRPLAEGEVLDIGGHRLRQISTPHVPHAWEAQVLFDESTGTLLCGDLFTRVGNDAALVHDTDMVSPALAAEDMFHDTCLTPSTAPTMRMLADLAPRTLALMHGPSFTGDCAAALRDLADGYAERLALAGAAAEV
;
A
#
# COMPACT_ATOMS: atom_id res chain seq x y z
N MET A 1 -2.88 39.05 35.16
CA MET A 1 -2.31 38.79 33.81
C MET A 1 -2.91 37.46 33.32
N ALA A 2 -3.85 37.54 32.38
CA ALA A 2 -4.52 36.38 31.85
C ALA A 2 -3.62 35.74 30.78
N GLY A 3 -3.19 34.52 31.02
CA GLY A 3 -2.41 33.71 30.08
C GLY A 3 -3.25 33.41 28.81
N ARG A 4 -2.78 33.93 27.68
CA ARG A 4 -3.37 33.67 26.36
C ARG A 4 -3.06 32.23 26.01
N ALA A 5 -4.06 31.33 26.10
CA ALA A 5 -3.95 29.99 25.62
C ALA A 5 -3.63 30.04 24.11
N ILE A 6 -2.44 29.59 23.74
CA ILE A 6 -2.04 29.36 22.35
C ILE A 6 -2.89 28.19 21.88
N ARG A 7 -3.92 28.47 21.07
CA ARG A 7 -4.61 27.39 20.32
C ARG A 7 -3.59 26.84 19.32
N PRO A 8 -3.33 25.53 19.29
CA PRO A 8 -2.51 24.99 18.24
C PRO A 8 -3.17 25.33 16.89
N THR A 9 -2.38 25.84 15.97
CA THR A 9 -2.80 26.02 14.58
C THR A 9 -3.09 24.63 14.04
N ILE A 10 -4.36 24.31 13.82
CA ILE A 10 -4.75 23.09 13.09
C ILE A 10 -4.18 23.31 11.69
N VAL A 11 -3.05 22.68 11.38
CA VAL A 11 -2.62 22.50 9.99
C VAL A 11 -3.74 21.69 9.36
N ALA A 12 -4.44 22.27 8.39
CA ALA A 12 -5.49 21.57 7.69
C ALA A 12 -4.86 20.32 7.08
N MET A 13 -5.36 19.14 7.47
CA MET A 13 -4.92 17.87 6.92
C MET A 13 -5.25 17.87 5.42
N GLU A 14 -4.28 17.56 4.59
CA GLU A 14 -4.41 17.58 3.12
C GLU A 14 -3.91 16.25 2.56
N THR A 15 -4.58 15.77 1.50
CA THR A 15 -4.09 14.68 0.67
C THR A 15 -3.41 15.26 -0.58
N THR A 16 -2.13 15.00 -0.72
CA THR A 16 -1.34 15.41 -1.90
C THR A 16 -1.49 14.40 -3.04
N VAL A 17 -1.30 14.85 -4.29
CA VAL A 17 -1.40 14.02 -5.50
C VAL A 17 -0.12 14.18 -6.29
N HIS A 18 0.55 13.07 -6.61
CA HIS A 18 1.76 13.07 -7.44
C HIS A 18 1.75 11.87 -8.38
N GLU A 19 2.02 12.09 -9.64
CA GLU A 19 2.27 11.03 -10.60
C GLU A 19 3.66 10.42 -10.35
N ILE A 20 3.73 9.10 -10.17
CA ILE A 20 4.95 8.36 -9.84
C ILE A 20 5.42 7.44 -10.97
N ALA A 21 4.53 7.13 -11.90
CA ALA A 21 4.77 6.44 -13.16
C ALA A 21 3.65 6.83 -14.13
N ASP A 22 3.78 6.51 -15.40
CA ASP A 22 2.79 6.86 -16.42
C ASP A 22 1.38 6.38 -16.01
N GLY A 23 0.45 7.34 -15.81
CA GLY A 23 -0.91 7.09 -15.36
C GLY A 23 -1.05 6.56 -13.91
N VAL A 24 0.02 6.46 -13.12
CA VAL A 24 -0.01 5.99 -11.73
C VAL A 24 0.20 7.15 -10.77
N TYR A 25 -0.84 7.49 -10.02
CA TYR A 25 -0.86 8.62 -9.08
C TYR A 25 -0.82 8.14 -7.64
N ARG A 26 0.16 8.63 -6.86
CA ARG A 26 0.21 8.48 -5.40
C ARG A 26 -0.64 9.58 -4.77
N LEU A 27 -1.62 9.18 -3.96
CA LEU A 27 -2.45 10.03 -3.11
C LEU A 27 -1.96 9.84 -1.68
N SER A 28 -1.45 10.89 -1.03
CA SER A 28 -0.79 10.75 0.27
C SER A 28 -1.36 11.70 1.30
N THR A 29 -1.75 11.15 2.45
CA THR A 29 -2.16 11.91 3.64
C THR A 29 -1.14 11.71 4.74
N TYR A 30 -0.60 12.81 5.27
CA TYR A 30 0.34 12.77 6.40
C TYR A 30 -0.40 12.91 7.73
N LEU A 31 -0.12 11.98 8.65
CA LEU A 31 -0.68 11.89 10.01
C LEU A 31 0.44 12.09 11.03
N PRO A 32 0.55 13.29 11.63
CA PRO A 32 1.64 13.62 12.54
C PRO A 32 1.54 12.92 13.91
N GLU A 33 0.37 12.35 14.26
CA GLU A 33 0.11 11.78 15.59
C GLU A 33 0.49 10.30 15.73
N ILE A 34 0.71 9.57 14.61
CA ILE A 34 0.91 8.11 14.66
C ILE A 34 2.31 7.74 15.19
N SER A 35 3.31 8.58 14.94
CA SER A 35 4.66 8.39 15.48
C SER A 35 5.30 9.75 15.77
N PRO A 36 6.43 9.81 16.50
CA PRO A 36 7.15 11.07 16.72
C PRO A 36 7.60 11.77 15.43
N ALA A 37 7.84 11.03 14.35
CA ALA A 37 8.17 11.57 13.03
C ALA A 37 6.94 11.74 12.12
N GLY A 38 5.76 11.33 12.58
CA GLY A 38 4.54 11.21 11.79
C GLY A 38 4.55 9.99 10.87
N PHE A 39 3.52 9.87 10.07
CA PHE A 39 3.28 8.70 9.23
C PHE A 39 2.48 9.10 7.98
N THR A 40 2.75 8.50 6.85
CA THR A 40 1.96 8.71 5.63
C THR A 40 1.09 7.51 5.33
N ILE A 41 -0.15 7.77 4.91
CA ILE A 41 -1.04 6.74 4.37
C ILE A 41 -1.25 7.06 2.88
N ASN A 42 -0.88 6.11 2.03
CA ASN A 42 -0.91 6.28 0.59
C ASN A 42 -1.98 5.40 -0.05
N GLN A 43 -2.68 5.97 -1.01
CA GLN A 43 -3.48 5.25 -1.98
C GLN A 43 -2.87 5.48 -3.37
N PHE A 44 -3.09 4.55 -4.29
CA PHE A 44 -2.63 4.68 -5.66
C PHE A 44 -3.80 4.59 -6.62
N LEU A 45 -3.93 5.64 -7.45
CA LEU A 45 -4.93 5.70 -8.51
C LEU A 45 -4.24 5.40 -9.84
N LEU A 46 -4.75 4.41 -10.57
CA LEU A 46 -4.35 4.13 -11.94
C LEU A 46 -5.42 4.68 -12.88
N ASP A 47 -5.05 5.71 -13.66
CA ASP A 47 -5.94 6.32 -14.67
C ASP A 47 -5.89 5.49 -15.95
N ALA A 48 -6.99 4.86 -16.28
CA ALA A 48 -7.14 3.90 -17.36
C ALA A 48 -8.56 3.96 -17.94
N ASP A 49 -8.86 3.13 -18.93
CA ASP A 49 -10.23 3.00 -19.45
C ASP A 49 -11.18 2.53 -18.33
N GLU A 50 -10.73 1.60 -17.50
CA GLU A 50 -11.40 1.12 -16.28
C GLU A 50 -10.57 1.48 -15.04
N PRO A 51 -10.63 2.73 -14.52
CA PRO A 51 -9.73 3.18 -13.47
C PRO A 51 -9.76 2.33 -12.20
N LEU A 52 -8.59 2.16 -11.59
CA LEU A 52 -8.41 1.37 -10.38
C LEU A 52 -7.86 2.21 -9.23
N LEU A 53 -8.43 2.02 -8.04
CA LEU A 53 -7.88 2.53 -6.77
C LEU A 53 -7.27 1.36 -5.98
N PHE A 54 -5.97 1.44 -5.69
CA PHE A 54 -5.27 0.53 -4.79
C PHE A 54 -5.11 1.17 -3.41
N HIS A 55 -5.59 0.50 -2.38
CA HIS A 55 -5.88 0.97 -1.02
C HIS A 55 -7.07 1.94 -0.94
N CYS A 56 -7.99 1.63 -0.05
CA CYS A 56 -9.18 2.45 0.19
C CYS A 56 -8.92 3.59 1.18
N GLY A 57 -7.91 3.45 2.03
CA GLY A 57 -7.63 4.36 3.13
C GLY A 57 -8.56 4.18 4.34
N LEU A 58 -8.22 4.87 5.42
CA LEU A 58 -9.07 4.97 6.61
C LEU A 58 -10.41 5.64 6.29
N ARG A 59 -11.48 5.18 6.91
CA ARG A 59 -12.84 5.76 6.75
C ARG A 59 -12.88 7.26 7.02
N GLY A 60 -12.14 7.74 8.01
CA GLY A 60 -12.07 9.15 8.35
C GLY A 60 -11.36 10.02 7.32
N LEU A 61 -10.50 9.42 6.48
CA LEU A 61 -9.76 10.11 5.43
C LEU A 61 -10.51 10.15 4.09
N PHE A 62 -11.60 9.38 3.94
CA PHE A 62 -12.35 9.29 2.68
C PHE A 62 -12.68 10.66 2.05
N PRO A 63 -13.16 11.69 2.78
CA PRO A 63 -13.46 12.98 2.16
C PRO A 63 -12.24 13.64 1.53
N LEU A 64 -11.07 13.55 2.18
CA LEU A 64 -9.83 14.14 1.69
C LEU A 64 -9.28 13.37 0.47
N VAL A 65 -9.30 12.03 0.56
CA VAL A 65 -8.79 11.17 -0.50
C VAL A 65 -9.71 11.21 -1.72
N SER A 66 -11.03 11.23 -1.55
CA SER A 66 -11.97 11.36 -2.67
C SER A 66 -11.89 12.70 -3.37
N GLU A 67 -11.64 13.79 -2.64
CA GLU A 67 -11.32 15.09 -3.22
C GLU A 67 -10.01 15.02 -4.04
N ALA A 68 -8.99 14.34 -3.52
CA ALA A 68 -7.72 14.17 -4.21
C ALA A 68 -7.88 13.34 -5.51
N VAL A 69 -8.64 12.25 -5.48
CA VAL A 69 -9.02 11.47 -6.69
C VAL A 69 -9.71 12.37 -7.71
N SER A 70 -10.63 13.23 -7.26
CA SER A 70 -11.39 14.13 -8.15
C SER A 70 -10.52 15.16 -8.88
N ARG A 71 -9.28 15.38 -8.43
CA ARG A 71 -8.30 16.24 -9.16
C ARG A 71 -7.71 15.51 -10.38
N VAL A 72 -7.79 14.19 -10.45
CA VAL A 72 -7.29 13.37 -11.57
C VAL A 72 -8.43 12.95 -12.47
N LEU A 73 -9.47 12.33 -11.89
CA LEU A 73 -10.65 11.86 -12.61
C LEU A 73 -11.90 11.90 -11.73
N PRO A 74 -13.10 11.98 -12.31
CA PRO A 74 -14.35 11.87 -11.55
C PRO A 74 -14.42 10.54 -10.79
N VAL A 75 -14.73 10.59 -9.48
CA VAL A 75 -14.77 9.40 -8.60
C VAL A 75 -15.71 8.33 -9.15
N GLU A 76 -16.81 8.73 -9.76
CA GLU A 76 -17.82 7.84 -10.34
C GLU A 76 -17.29 6.97 -11.49
N ARG A 77 -16.13 7.35 -12.08
CA ARG A 77 -15.44 6.56 -13.10
C ARG A 77 -14.72 5.34 -12.56
N LEU A 78 -14.41 5.30 -11.25
CA LEU A 78 -13.73 4.14 -10.67
C LEU A 78 -14.49 2.86 -11.03
N ARG A 79 -13.75 1.89 -11.55
CA ARG A 79 -14.26 0.58 -11.93
C ARG A 79 -13.74 -0.52 -11.02
N TRP A 80 -12.52 -0.37 -10.53
CA TRP A 80 -11.88 -1.34 -9.67
C TRP A 80 -11.38 -0.72 -8.38
N ILE A 81 -11.56 -1.44 -7.29
CA ILE A 81 -11.04 -1.13 -5.96
C ILE A 81 -10.31 -2.38 -5.49
N THR A 82 -9.10 -2.22 -4.96
CA THR A 82 -8.33 -3.34 -4.42
C THR A 82 -7.37 -2.85 -3.34
N PHE A 83 -6.74 -3.77 -2.64
CA PHE A 83 -5.81 -3.48 -1.53
C PHE A 83 -4.91 -4.70 -1.30
N GLY A 84 -3.88 -4.56 -0.46
CA GLY A 84 -2.94 -5.63 -0.17
C GLY A 84 -3.51 -6.67 0.77
N HIS A 85 -4.13 -6.25 1.87
CA HIS A 85 -4.74 -7.14 2.86
C HIS A 85 -5.88 -6.45 3.63
N VAL A 86 -6.56 -7.20 4.50
CA VAL A 86 -7.72 -6.70 5.25
C VAL A 86 -7.26 -5.98 6.51
N GLU A 87 -7.00 -4.68 6.37
CA GLU A 87 -6.68 -3.78 7.47
C GLU A 87 -7.40 -2.43 7.30
N ALA A 88 -7.52 -1.67 8.39
CA ALA A 88 -8.36 -0.47 8.40
C ALA A 88 -7.88 0.64 7.47
N ASP A 89 -6.60 0.83 7.31
CA ASP A 89 -6.01 1.84 6.42
C ASP A 89 -5.92 1.38 4.96
N GLU A 90 -5.97 0.07 4.72
CA GLU A 90 -6.03 -0.49 3.38
C GLU A 90 -7.46 -0.59 2.84
N CYS A 91 -8.42 -1.11 3.64
CA CYS A 91 -9.77 -1.38 3.15
C CYS A 91 -10.89 -0.66 3.92
N GLY A 92 -10.58 0.14 4.94
CA GLY A 92 -11.57 0.73 5.84
C GLY A 92 -12.62 1.59 5.14
N ALA A 93 -12.26 2.37 4.13
CA ALA A 93 -13.19 3.20 3.37
C ALA A 93 -13.85 2.47 2.18
N MET A 94 -13.65 1.16 2.02
CA MET A 94 -14.12 0.36 0.87
C MET A 94 -15.59 0.65 0.49
N ASN A 95 -16.50 0.59 1.45
CA ASN A 95 -17.92 0.81 1.15
C ASN A 95 -18.27 2.28 0.85
N GLN A 96 -17.48 3.24 1.34
CA GLN A 96 -17.63 4.65 0.95
C GLN A 96 -17.25 4.85 -0.53
N TRP A 97 -16.17 4.19 -0.99
CA TRP A 97 -15.80 4.17 -2.41
C TRP A 97 -16.84 3.46 -3.26
N LEU A 98 -17.35 2.30 -2.82
CA LEU A 98 -18.42 1.60 -3.52
C LEU A 98 -19.70 2.45 -3.64
N ALA A 99 -20.03 3.24 -2.60
CA ALA A 99 -21.18 4.16 -2.65
C ALA A 99 -20.93 5.34 -3.61
N ALA A 100 -19.72 5.90 -3.63
CA ALA A 100 -19.37 7.05 -4.48
C ALA A 100 -19.19 6.66 -5.96
N ALA A 101 -18.79 5.41 -6.23
CA ALA A 101 -18.57 4.87 -7.57
C ALA A 101 -19.52 3.68 -7.83
N PRO A 102 -20.73 3.92 -8.35
CA PRO A 102 -21.75 2.87 -8.50
C PRO A 102 -21.35 1.69 -9.40
N SER A 103 -20.43 1.92 -10.35
CA SER A 103 -19.91 0.89 -11.24
C SER A 103 -18.68 0.14 -10.67
N ALA A 104 -18.14 0.60 -9.55
CA ALA A 104 -16.96 -0.01 -8.97
C ALA A 104 -17.26 -1.38 -8.35
N GLN A 105 -16.27 -2.25 -8.42
CA GLN A 105 -16.26 -3.57 -7.78
C GLN A 105 -14.91 -3.79 -7.09
N VAL A 106 -14.92 -4.44 -5.93
CA VAL A 106 -13.69 -4.87 -5.27
C VAL A 106 -13.13 -6.08 -6.00
N ALA A 107 -11.85 -6.06 -6.35
CA ALA A 107 -11.13 -7.20 -6.88
C ALA A 107 -10.00 -7.57 -5.90
N HIS A 108 -9.87 -8.86 -5.56
CA HIS A 108 -8.85 -9.35 -4.62
C HIS A 108 -8.61 -10.84 -4.84
N GLY A 109 -7.53 -11.38 -4.30
CA GLY A 109 -7.26 -12.82 -4.34
C GLY A 109 -8.43 -13.66 -3.81
N GLU A 110 -8.57 -14.87 -4.33
CA GLU A 110 -9.71 -15.76 -4.03
C GLU A 110 -9.92 -15.96 -2.53
N LEU A 111 -8.84 -16.13 -1.75
CA LEU A 111 -8.92 -16.35 -0.31
C LEU A 111 -9.49 -15.14 0.43
N GLY A 112 -8.99 -13.94 0.14
CA GLY A 112 -9.49 -12.70 0.73
C GLY A 112 -10.96 -12.44 0.39
N CYS A 113 -11.35 -12.71 -0.86
CA CYS A 113 -12.73 -12.61 -1.29
C CYS A 113 -13.64 -13.58 -0.50
N ALA A 114 -13.23 -14.85 -0.38
CA ALA A 114 -14.08 -15.88 0.24
C ALA A 114 -14.22 -15.73 1.76
N ILE A 115 -13.17 -15.28 2.44
CA ILE A 115 -13.15 -15.25 3.92
C ILE A 115 -13.64 -13.93 4.50
N SER A 116 -13.32 -12.80 3.84
CA SER A 116 -13.55 -11.47 4.43
C SER A 116 -14.39 -10.57 3.52
N ILE A 117 -13.96 -10.36 2.28
CA ILE A 117 -14.50 -9.27 1.45
C ILE A 117 -15.95 -9.53 1.05
N ALA A 118 -16.33 -10.79 0.81
CA ALA A 118 -17.71 -11.15 0.49
C ALA A 118 -18.72 -10.80 1.61
N ASP A 119 -18.28 -10.76 2.88
CA ASP A 119 -19.08 -10.33 4.02
C ASP A 119 -19.00 -8.82 4.25
N MET A 120 -17.83 -8.23 4.03
CA MET A 120 -17.56 -6.83 4.36
C MET A 120 -18.05 -5.83 3.31
N ALA A 121 -18.01 -6.20 2.03
CA ALA A 121 -18.31 -5.30 0.92
C ALA A 121 -19.82 -5.23 0.64
N ASP A 122 -20.34 -4.02 0.40
CA ASP A 122 -21.77 -3.78 0.08
C ASP A 122 -22.21 -4.37 -1.27
N ARG A 123 -21.27 -4.94 -2.04
CA ARG A 123 -21.58 -5.70 -3.26
C ARG A 123 -20.54 -6.81 -3.49
N PRO A 124 -20.91 -7.90 -4.21
CA PRO A 124 -20.02 -9.05 -4.38
C PRO A 124 -18.68 -8.67 -5.00
N PRO A 125 -17.55 -9.13 -4.40
CA PRO A 125 -16.24 -8.90 -4.98
C PRO A 125 -16.00 -9.77 -6.23
N ARG A 126 -14.96 -9.42 -7.00
CA ARG A 126 -14.40 -10.22 -8.07
C ARG A 126 -13.16 -10.97 -7.56
N PRO A 127 -13.22 -12.29 -7.39
CA PRO A 127 -12.03 -13.06 -7.08
C PRO A 127 -11.02 -13.03 -8.25
N LEU A 128 -9.75 -12.88 -7.92
CA LEU A 128 -8.62 -12.99 -8.83
C LEU A 128 -7.86 -14.28 -8.51
N ALA A 129 -7.63 -15.12 -9.52
CA ALA A 129 -6.79 -16.29 -9.35
C ALA A 129 -5.31 -15.90 -9.20
N GLU A 130 -4.51 -16.80 -8.60
CA GLU A 130 -3.07 -16.59 -8.47
C GLU A 130 -2.42 -16.34 -9.84
N GLY A 131 -1.70 -15.23 -9.96
CA GLY A 131 -1.04 -14.82 -11.19
C GLY A 131 -1.97 -14.26 -12.26
N GLU A 132 -3.27 -14.12 -11.98
CA GLU A 132 -4.23 -13.53 -12.92
C GLU A 132 -3.86 -12.09 -13.24
N VAL A 133 -3.96 -11.72 -14.52
CA VAL A 133 -3.75 -10.35 -14.99
C VAL A 133 -5.11 -9.68 -15.21
N LEU A 134 -5.39 -8.67 -14.41
CA LEU A 134 -6.51 -7.76 -14.61
C LEU A 134 -6.09 -6.67 -15.59
N ASP A 135 -6.60 -6.73 -16.82
CA ASP A 135 -6.41 -5.68 -17.83
C ASP A 135 -7.49 -4.61 -17.65
N ILE A 136 -7.06 -3.38 -17.39
CA ILE A 136 -7.96 -2.24 -17.12
C ILE A 136 -7.97 -1.20 -18.25
N GLY A 137 -7.39 -1.57 -19.40
CA GLY A 137 -7.34 -0.68 -20.58
C GLY A 137 -6.29 0.43 -20.41
N GLY A 138 -5.01 0.07 -20.56
CA GLY A 138 -3.84 0.93 -20.34
C GLY A 138 -2.84 0.35 -19.34
N HIS A 139 -3.33 -0.33 -18.32
CA HIS A 139 -2.51 -1.04 -17.34
C HIS A 139 -2.89 -2.52 -17.26
N ARG A 140 -1.90 -3.37 -17.02
CA ARG A 140 -2.04 -4.82 -16.88
C ARG A 140 -1.53 -5.24 -15.50
N LEU A 141 -2.45 -5.50 -14.58
CA LEU A 141 -2.18 -5.69 -13.17
C LEU A 141 -2.17 -7.18 -12.84
N ARG A 142 -0.99 -7.74 -12.62
CA ARG A 142 -0.84 -9.13 -12.17
C ARG A 142 -1.06 -9.20 -10.67
N GLN A 143 -2.04 -9.99 -10.25
CA GLN A 143 -2.23 -10.36 -8.85
C GLN A 143 -1.14 -11.37 -8.44
N ILE A 144 -0.56 -11.18 -7.25
CA ILE A 144 0.47 -12.05 -6.68
C ILE A 144 0.15 -12.23 -5.20
N SER A 145 -0.18 -13.45 -4.79
CA SER A 145 -0.41 -13.74 -3.37
C SER A 145 0.91 -13.76 -2.61
N THR A 146 0.93 -13.05 -1.48
CA THR A 146 2.08 -12.96 -0.59
C THR A 146 1.69 -13.32 0.85
N PRO A 147 1.15 -14.52 1.11
CA PRO A 147 0.60 -14.85 2.42
C PRO A 147 1.61 -14.61 3.53
N HIS A 148 1.18 -13.82 4.54
CA HIS A 148 1.98 -13.36 5.66
C HIS A 148 3.16 -12.43 5.31
N VAL A 149 3.17 -11.80 4.12
CA VAL A 149 4.24 -10.89 3.73
C VAL A 149 3.67 -9.55 3.27
N PRO A 150 3.84 -8.46 4.09
CA PRO A 150 4.50 -8.48 5.40
C PRO A 150 3.68 -9.20 6.48
N HIS A 151 2.37 -9.15 6.47
CA HIS A 151 1.45 -9.85 7.39
C HIS A 151 0.11 -10.19 6.70
N ALA A 152 -0.84 -10.77 7.45
CA ALA A 152 -2.11 -11.31 6.97
C ALA A 152 -1.99 -12.50 6.01
N TRP A 153 -2.86 -13.48 6.21
CA TRP A 153 -2.83 -14.75 5.46
C TRP A 153 -3.33 -14.65 4.03
N GLU A 154 -4.15 -13.64 3.74
CA GLU A 154 -4.70 -13.34 2.41
C GLU A 154 -3.96 -12.21 1.69
N ALA A 155 -2.81 -11.77 2.22
CA ALA A 155 -2.04 -10.69 1.65
C ALA A 155 -1.66 -10.93 0.20
N GLN A 156 -1.69 -9.86 -0.58
CA GLN A 156 -1.32 -9.81 -1.99
C GLN A 156 -0.61 -8.51 -2.32
N VAL A 157 0.12 -8.52 -3.42
CA VAL A 157 0.60 -7.32 -4.10
C VAL A 157 0.09 -7.31 -5.53
N LEU A 158 0.09 -6.15 -6.18
CA LEU A 158 -0.16 -6.04 -7.61
C LEU A 158 1.10 -5.57 -8.34
N PHE A 159 1.41 -6.22 -9.44
CA PHE A 159 2.47 -5.80 -10.34
C PHE A 159 1.88 -5.28 -11.64
N ASP A 160 2.02 -3.98 -11.89
CA ASP A 160 1.66 -3.38 -13.17
C ASP A 160 2.73 -3.69 -14.22
N GLU A 161 2.45 -4.63 -15.10
CA GLU A 161 3.33 -5.06 -16.18
C GLU A 161 3.58 -3.94 -17.20
N SER A 162 2.66 -2.97 -17.32
CA SER A 162 2.75 -1.89 -18.30
C SER A 162 3.83 -0.87 -17.92
N THR A 163 3.88 -0.46 -16.66
CA THR A 163 4.84 0.52 -16.15
C THR A 163 6.02 -0.11 -15.43
N GLY A 164 5.90 -1.36 -14.99
CA GLY A 164 6.85 -2.02 -14.10
C GLY A 164 6.72 -1.54 -12.66
N THR A 165 5.54 -1.09 -12.25
CA THR A 165 5.27 -0.64 -10.88
C THR A 165 4.80 -1.78 -10.01
N LEU A 166 5.48 -2.03 -8.88
CA LEU A 166 5.02 -2.92 -7.83
C LEU A 166 4.26 -2.11 -6.78
N LEU A 167 2.97 -2.38 -6.62
CA LEU A 167 2.12 -1.86 -5.56
C LEU A 167 2.35 -2.73 -4.33
N CYS A 168 3.17 -2.26 -3.41
CA CYS A 168 3.88 -3.08 -2.42
C CYS A 168 3.07 -3.39 -1.15
N GLY A 169 1.87 -2.75 -0.95
CA GLY A 169 1.27 -2.75 0.39
C GLY A 169 2.24 -2.19 1.42
N ASP A 170 2.33 -2.81 2.57
CA ASP A 170 3.13 -2.37 3.70
C ASP A 170 4.63 -2.70 3.60
N LEU A 171 5.08 -3.37 2.53
CA LEU A 171 6.52 -3.57 2.36
C LEU A 171 7.26 -2.24 2.32
N PHE A 172 8.41 -2.16 2.97
CA PHE A 172 9.21 -0.94 3.15
C PHE A 172 8.51 0.15 3.98
N THR A 173 7.56 -0.19 4.84
CA THR A 173 6.96 0.75 5.80
C THR A 173 8.02 1.59 6.49
N ARG A 174 7.82 2.91 6.51
CA ARG A 174 8.69 3.83 7.24
C ARG A 174 7.93 5.03 7.80
N VAL A 175 8.43 5.56 8.89
CA VAL A 175 7.90 6.79 9.51
C VAL A 175 8.41 8.04 8.80
N GLY A 176 7.70 9.15 8.92
CA GLY A 176 8.09 10.45 8.39
C GLY A 176 7.20 10.95 7.27
N ASN A 177 7.65 12.04 6.63
CA ASN A 177 6.97 12.71 5.51
C ASN A 177 7.99 13.06 4.43
N ASP A 178 8.34 12.07 3.65
CA ASP A 178 9.31 12.21 2.56
C ASP A 178 8.69 12.82 1.29
N ALA A 179 9.54 13.11 0.30
CA ALA A 179 9.09 13.45 -1.05
C ALA A 179 8.24 12.31 -1.64
N ALA A 180 7.32 12.64 -2.57
CA ALA A 180 6.40 11.67 -3.13
C ALA A 180 7.10 10.52 -3.86
N LEU A 181 8.18 10.83 -4.56
CA LEU A 181 9.03 9.89 -5.29
C LEU A 181 10.49 10.20 -4.96
N VAL A 182 11.26 9.18 -4.61
CA VAL A 182 12.69 9.28 -4.30
C VAL A 182 13.51 8.38 -5.22
N HIS A 183 14.78 8.77 -5.39
CA HIS A 183 15.78 8.07 -6.20
C HIS A 183 17.04 7.92 -5.35
N ASP A 184 17.89 6.96 -5.63
CA ASP A 184 19.23 6.78 -5.00
C ASP A 184 19.21 6.99 -3.46
N THR A 185 18.14 6.51 -2.81
CA THR A 185 17.91 6.66 -1.38
C THR A 185 17.92 5.29 -0.72
N ASP A 186 18.50 5.21 0.48
CA ASP A 186 18.38 4.00 1.30
C ASP A 186 16.91 3.76 1.69
N MET A 187 16.34 2.71 1.16
CA MET A 187 14.98 2.27 1.46
C MET A 187 14.94 1.21 2.56
N VAL A 188 16.06 0.52 2.79
CA VAL A 188 16.12 -0.67 3.64
C VAL A 188 16.29 -0.30 5.12
N SER A 189 17.29 0.51 5.46
CA SER A 189 17.55 0.86 6.87
C SER A 189 16.34 1.52 7.56
N PRO A 190 15.61 2.48 6.94
CA PRO A 190 14.40 3.02 7.55
C PRO A 190 13.27 2.00 7.71
N ALA A 191 13.11 1.07 6.76
CA ALA A 191 12.10 0.01 6.86
C ALA A 191 12.43 -0.97 7.99
N LEU A 192 13.69 -1.37 8.12
CA LEU A 192 14.13 -2.22 9.23
C LEU A 192 14.01 -1.52 10.60
N ALA A 193 14.20 -0.21 10.64
CA ALA A 193 13.99 0.58 11.86
C ALA A 193 12.49 0.69 12.22
N ALA A 194 11.60 0.76 11.23
CA ALA A 194 10.15 0.71 11.45
C ALA A 194 9.72 -0.68 11.94
N GLU A 195 10.24 -1.75 11.35
CA GLU A 195 10.02 -3.12 11.83
C GLU A 195 10.46 -3.29 13.28
N ASP A 196 11.64 -2.77 13.67
CA ASP A 196 12.10 -2.81 15.06
C ASP A 196 11.21 -2.01 16.02
N MET A 197 10.41 -1.06 15.51
CA MET A 197 9.47 -0.25 16.28
C MET A 197 8.08 -0.89 16.38
N PHE A 198 7.54 -1.37 15.25
CA PHE A 198 6.14 -1.80 15.15
C PHE A 198 5.98 -3.32 15.27
N HIS A 199 6.98 -4.10 14.86
CA HIS A 199 6.94 -5.57 14.81
C HIS A 199 5.74 -6.07 13.99
N ASP A 200 5.49 -5.41 12.86
CA ASP A 200 4.32 -5.63 12.02
C ASP A 200 4.52 -6.76 10.99
N THR A 201 5.76 -7.14 10.69
CA THR A 201 6.03 -8.21 9.73
C THR A 201 5.91 -9.60 10.37
N CYS A 202 5.17 -10.49 9.72
CA CYS A 202 5.19 -11.90 10.07
C CYS A 202 6.53 -12.50 9.65
N LEU A 203 7.48 -12.61 10.59
CA LEU A 203 8.78 -13.23 10.34
C LEU A 203 8.62 -14.76 10.28
N THR A 204 8.45 -15.28 9.07
CA THR A 204 8.29 -16.71 8.77
C THR A 204 9.41 -17.19 7.83
N PRO A 205 9.63 -18.51 7.70
CA PRO A 205 10.57 -19.04 6.72
C PRO A 205 10.25 -18.66 5.26
N SER A 206 9.01 -18.26 4.96
CA SER A 206 8.60 -17.83 3.61
C SER A 206 8.81 -16.35 3.34
N THR A 207 9.01 -15.50 4.36
CA THR A 207 9.11 -14.04 4.21
C THR A 207 10.20 -13.63 3.23
N ALA A 208 11.45 -13.98 3.50
CA ALA A 208 12.56 -13.65 2.62
C ALA A 208 12.47 -14.30 1.21
N PRO A 209 12.10 -15.58 1.05
CA PRO A 209 11.84 -16.15 -0.27
C PRO A 209 10.78 -15.40 -1.08
N THR A 210 9.66 -15.01 -0.47
CA THR A 210 8.61 -14.22 -1.14
C THR A 210 9.15 -12.88 -1.64
N MET A 211 9.88 -12.16 -0.82
CA MET A 211 10.47 -10.87 -1.24
C MET A 211 11.50 -11.02 -2.37
N ARG A 212 12.30 -12.09 -2.36
CA ARG A 212 13.20 -12.38 -3.48
C ARG A 212 12.46 -12.73 -4.77
N MET A 213 11.33 -13.44 -4.67
CA MET A 213 10.44 -13.69 -5.82
C MET A 213 9.89 -12.37 -6.39
N LEU A 214 9.50 -11.41 -5.54
CA LEU A 214 9.09 -10.08 -5.99
C LEU A 214 10.25 -9.30 -6.64
N ALA A 215 11.48 -9.45 -6.14
CA ALA A 215 12.67 -8.86 -6.76
C ALA A 215 12.94 -9.40 -8.17
N ASP A 216 12.61 -10.67 -8.42
CA ASP A 216 12.81 -11.32 -9.73
C ASP A 216 11.82 -10.81 -10.81
N LEU A 217 10.76 -10.08 -10.42
CA LEU A 217 9.91 -9.32 -11.34
C LEU A 217 10.64 -8.11 -11.94
N ALA A 218 11.78 -7.72 -11.37
CA ALA A 218 12.57 -6.55 -11.75
C ALA A 218 11.73 -5.25 -11.84
N PRO A 219 11.02 -4.86 -10.76
CA PRO A 219 10.19 -3.67 -10.77
C PRO A 219 11.05 -2.43 -11.01
N ARG A 220 10.47 -1.43 -11.69
CA ARG A 220 11.09 -0.12 -11.94
C ARG A 220 10.69 0.90 -10.88
N THR A 221 9.52 0.72 -10.28
CA THR A 221 8.96 1.58 -9.24
C THR A 221 8.39 0.73 -8.13
N LEU A 222 8.70 1.07 -6.87
CA LEU A 222 8.03 0.55 -5.69
C LEU A 222 7.04 1.61 -5.19
N ALA A 223 5.77 1.24 -5.10
CA ALA A 223 4.69 2.09 -4.62
C ALA A 223 4.26 1.61 -3.22
N LEU A 224 4.73 2.30 -2.19
CA LEU A 224 4.62 1.92 -0.79
C LEU A 224 3.36 2.49 -0.14
N MET A 225 2.70 1.71 0.71
CA MET A 225 1.59 2.19 1.53
C MET A 225 2.05 3.27 2.51
N HIS A 226 3.22 3.11 3.12
CA HIS A 226 3.77 4.00 4.14
C HIS A 226 5.18 4.47 3.77
N GLY A 227 5.30 5.72 3.34
CA GLY A 227 6.57 6.31 2.91
C GLY A 227 6.55 6.83 1.47
N PRO A 228 7.69 7.16 0.89
CA PRO A 228 7.80 7.60 -0.50
C PRO A 228 7.64 6.44 -1.46
N SER A 229 7.22 6.72 -2.69
CA SER A 229 7.49 5.79 -3.80
C SER A 229 8.98 5.86 -4.18
N PHE A 230 9.51 4.76 -4.71
CA PHE A 230 10.93 4.64 -5.01
C PHE A 230 11.17 4.18 -6.45
N THR A 231 12.10 4.85 -7.13
CA THR A 231 12.66 4.41 -8.42
C THR A 231 14.18 4.36 -8.29
N GLY A 232 14.75 3.20 -8.58
CA GLY A 232 16.18 2.93 -8.46
C GLY A 232 16.43 1.46 -8.70
N ASP A 233 17.40 0.88 -8.02
CA ASP A 233 17.57 -0.58 -8.02
C ASP A 233 16.55 -1.24 -7.07
N CYS A 234 15.28 -1.25 -7.52
CA CYS A 234 14.18 -1.82 -6.77
C CYS A 234 14.39 -3.31 -6.44
N ALA A 235 15.02 -4.04 -7.35
CA ALA A 235 15.30 -5.46 -7.16
C ALA A 235 16.38 -5.68 -6.10
N ALA A 236 17.43 -4.86 -6.05
CA ALA A 236 18.42 -4.89 -4.98
C ALA A 236 17.76 -4.52 -3.65
N ALA A 237 16.98 -3.44 -3.58
CA ALA A 237 16.30 -3.02 -2.35
C ALA A 237 15.40 -4.13 -1.77
N LEU A 238 14.65 -4.86 -2.61
CA LEU A 238 13.82 -6.00 -2.19
C LEU A 238 14.68 -7.16 -1.65
N ARG A 239 15.84 -7.45 -2.26
CA ARG A 239 16.73 -8.50 -1.78
C ARG A 239 17.40 -8.12 -0.46
N ASP A 240 17.85 -6.87 -0.32
CA ASP A 240 18.50 -6.38 0.89
C ASP A 240 17.50 -6.33 2.06
N LEU A 241 16.24 -5.96 1.82
CA LEU A 241 15.18 -6.04 2.84
C LEU A 241 14.89 -7.50 3.22
N ALA A 242 14.86 -8.41 2.24
CA ALA A 242 14.70 -9.84 2.49
C ALA A 242 15.82 -10.40 3.39
N ASP A 243 17.06 -9.97 3.16
CA ASP A 243 18.21 -10.37 3.98
C ASP A 243 18.07 -9.82 5.42
N GLY A 244 17.66 -8.57 5.59
CA GLY A 244 17.40 -7.97 6.89
C GLY A 244 16.29 -8.69 7.69
N TYR A 245 15.24 -9.15 7.04
CA TYR A 245 14.19 -9.94 7.68
C TYR A 245 14.64 -11.38 7.99
N ALA A 246 15.45 -11.99 7.13
CA ALA A 246 16.02 -13.31 7.40
C ALA A 246 16.93 -13.29 8.63
N GLU A 247 17.73 -12.23 8.81
CA GLU A 247 18.55 -12.03 10.01
C GLU A 247 17.71 -11.91 11.28
N ARG A 248 16.63 -11.13 11.24
CA ARG A 248 15.69 -10.97 12.38
C ARG A 248 15.01 -12.28 12.74
N LEU A 249 14.57 -13.05 11.75
CA LEU A 249 14.00 -14.38 11.98
C LEU A 249 14.99 -15.32 12.65
N ALA A 250 16.26 -15.33 12.22
CA ALA A 250 17.30 -16.15 12.81
C ALA A 250 17.59 -15.75 14.27
N LEU A 251 17.62 -14.46 14.57
CA LEU A 251 17.82 -13.95 15.94
C LEU A 251 16.63 -14.32 16.86
N ALA A 252 15.40 -14.22 16.36
CA ALA A 252 14.20 -14.61 17.11
C ALA A 252 14.20 -16.11 17.43
N GLY A 253 14.61 -16.96 16.47
CA GLY A 253 14.76 -18.41 16.69
C GLY A 253 15.82 -18.75 17.76
N ALA A 254 16.97 -18.10 17.70
CA ALA A 254 18.04 -18.31 18.68
C ALA A 254 17.65 -17.87 20.11
N ALA A 255 16.83 -16.81 20.24
CA ALA A 255 16.34 -16.35 21.55
C ALA A 255 15.28 -17.28 22.17
N ALA A 256 14.57 -18.08 21.36
CA ALA A 256 13.55 -19.02 21.84
C ALA A 256 14.17 -20.36 22.34
N GLU A 257 15.44 -20.62 22.08
CA GLU A 257 16.16 -21.85 22.51
C GLU A 257 16.89 -21.67 23.85
N VAL A 258 16.86 -20.49 24.47
CA VAL A 258 17.48 -20.15 25.77
C VAL A 258 16.40 -20.02 26.85
#